data_71d211a7e42c4c13f559275a8699ac82
#
_entry.id   71d211a7e42c4c13f559275a8699ac82
#
_cell.length_a   1.000
_cell.length_b   1.000
_cell.length_c   1.000
_cell.angle_alpha   90.00
_cell.angle_beta   90.00
_cell.angle_gamma   90.00
#
_symmetry.space_group_name_H-M   'P 1'
#
loop_
_entity.id
_entity.type
_entity.pdbx_description
1 polymer ?
#
loop_
_entity_poly.entity_id
_entity_poly.type
_entity_poly.pdbx_seq_one_letter_code
_entity_poly.pdbx_strand_id
1 'polypeptide(L)'
;MTMKEYNQNAKQIVNILDTLLEASDHLFTLAKDKNHKDSIFLFTTIVETYQVVSNHLLLDQTMKSSCEGHIINLGKTINSIAKQLEKRKFLKINELLQFSFNPEIKKIKTALLTIYSNHTDLVNKSVSIGVYLCQRNPREA
;
A
#
# COMPACT_ATOMS: atom_id res chain seq x y z
N MET A 1 13.01 9.69 -15.69
CA MET A 1 11.71 10.11 -15.10
C MET A 1 11.80 11.52 -14.58
N THR A 2 10.86 12.37 -14.94
CA THR A 2 10.85 13.72 -14.43
C THR A 2 10.31 13.73 -13.02
N MET A 3 10.54 14.83 -12.31
CA MET A 3 10.03 14.98 -10.95
C MET A 3 8.50 14.88 -10.93
N LYS A 4 7.85 15.46 -11.91
CA LYS A 4 6.40 15.43 -12.01
C LYS A 4 5.89 13.99 -12.17
N GLU A 5 6.53 13.23 -13.05
CA GLU A 5 6.15 11.83 -13.27
C GLU A 5 6.37 11.00 -12.03
N TYR A 6 7.47 11.23 -11.34
CA TYR A 6 7.77 10.49 -10.12
C TYR A 6 6.69 10.74 -9.05
N ASN A 7 6.35 12.00 -8.84
CA ASN A 7 5.34 12.35 -7.84
C ASN A 7 3.98 11.78 -8.19
N GLN A 8 3.64 11.80 -9.48
CA GLN A 8 2.36 11.28 -9.94
C GLN A 8 2.28 9.77 -9.75
N ASN A 9 3.36 9.05 -10.07
CA ASN A 9 3.40 7.62 -9.88
C ASN A 9 3.28 7.24 -8.42
N ALA A 10 4.01 7.91 -7.54
CA ALA A 10 3.95 7.63 -6.12
C ALA A 10 2.54 7.87 -5.59
N LYS A 11 1.90 8.95 -6.03
CA LYS A 11 0.55 9.26 -5.59
C LYS A 11 -0.45 8.20 -6.05
N GLN A 12 -0.30 7.73 -7.28
CA GLN A 12 -1.19 6.68 -7.79
C GLN A 12 -1.03 5.39 -7.00
N ILE A 13 0.20 5.03 -6.67
CA ILE A 13 0.44 3.82 -5.90
C ILE A 13 -0.14 3.95 -4.50
N VAL A 14 -0.01 5.12 -3.88
CA VAL A 14 -0.61 5.36 -2.57
C VAL A 14 -2.13 5.17 -2.63
N ASN A 15 -2.77 5.67 -3.70
CA ASN A 15 -4.20 5.50 -3.86
C ASN A 15 -4.58 4.02 -4.00
N ILE A 16 -3.78 3.25 -4.72
CA ILE A 16 -4.02 1.81 -4.86
C ILE A 16 -3.84 1.11 -3.52
N LEU A 17 -2.85 1.53 -2.73
CA LEU A 17 -2.66 0.95 -1.40
C LEU A 17 -3.84 1.24 -0.48
N ASP A 18 -4.43 2.43 -0.59
CA ASP A 18 -5.65 2.74 0.16
C ASP A 18 -6.79 1.82 -0.26
N THR A 19 -6.90 1.54 -1.55
CA THR A 19 -7.90 0.60 -2.04
C THR A 19 -7.65 -0.80 -1.50
N LEU A 20 -6.39 -1.22 -1.37
CA LEU A 20 -6.07 -2.50 -0.76
C LEU A 20 -6.48 -2.56 0.70
N LEU A 21 -6.33 -1.46 1.43
CA LEU A 21 -6.78 -1.41 2.83
C LEU A 21 -8.29 -1.54 2.91
N GLU A 22 -9.02 -0.88 2.00
CA GLU A 22 -10.47 -1.01 1.95
C GLU A 22 -10.89 -2.43 1.63
N ALA A 23 -10.20 -3.06 0.67
CA ALA A 23 -10.49 -4.44 0.31
C ALA A 23 -10.19 -5.39 1.48
N SER A 24 -9.15 -5.10 2.24
CA SER A 24 -8.82 -5.87 3.43
C SER A 24 -9.95 -5.80 4.46
N ASP A 25 -10.49 -4.60 4.68
CA ASP A 25 -11.60 -4.44 5.61
C ASP A 25 -12.83 -5.23 5.14
N HIS A 26 -13.08 -5.23 3.84
CA HIS A 26 -14.20 -5.98 3.28
C HIS A 26 -13.97 -7.48 3.44
N LEU A 27 -12.75 -7.95 3.18
CA LEU A 27 -12.41 -9.35 3.36
C LEU A 27 -12.56 -9.77 4.83
N PHE A 28 -12.16 -8.88 5.74
CA PHE A 28 -12.32 -9.13 7.17
C PHE A 28 -13.79 -9.39 7.51
N THR A 29 -14.69 -8.58 6.97
CA THR A 29 -16.13 -8.75 7.19
C THR A 29 -16.64 -10.05 6.59
N LEU A 30 -16.24 -10.36 5.35
CA LEU A 30 -16.67 -11.59 4.70
C LEU A 30 -16.19 -12.82 5.45
N ALA A 31 -14.96 -12.79 5.94
CA ALA A 31 -14.41 -13.90 6.71
C ALA A 31 -15.13 -14.03 8.06
N LYS A 32 -15.43 -12.91 8.68
CA LYS A 32 -16.19 -12.92 9.94
C LYS A 32 -17.56 -13.57 9.74
N ASP A 33 -18.19 -13.33 8.58
CA ASP A 33 -19.48 -13.91 8.25
C ASP A 33 -19.33 -15.32 7.67
N LYS A 34 -18.12 -15.82 7.55
CA LYS A 34 -17.81 -17.14 7.01
C LYS A 34 -18.30 -17.29 5.56
N ASN A 35 -18.29 -16.19 4.83
CA ASN A 35 -18.71 -16.19 3.44
C ASN A 35 -17.51 -16.58 2.56
N HIS A 36 -17.31 -17.88 2.42
CA HIS A 36 -16.12 -18.44 1.76
C HIS A 36 -16.05 -18.06 0.29
N LYS A 37 -17.16 -18.18 -0.41
CA LYS A 37 -17.20 -17.92 -1.84
C LYS A 37 -16.80 -16.48 -2.16
N ASP A 38 -17.40 -15.54 -1.49
CA ASP A 38 -17.10 -14.12 -1.73
C ASP A 38 -15.72 -13.75 -1.21
N SER A 39 -15.26 -14.40 -0.14
CA SER A 39 -13.90 -14.20 0.35
C SER A 39 -12.87 -14.58 -0.69
N ILE A 40 -13.04 -15.73 -1.36
CA ILE A 40 -12.11 -16.15 -2.40
C ILE A 40 -12.13 -15.18 -3.57
N PHE A 41 -13.31 -14.76 -3.97
CA PHE A 41 -13.47 -13.86 -5.09
C PHE A 41 -12.75 -12.53 -4.82
N LEU A 42 -12.97 -11.95 -3.64
CA LEU A 42 -12.33 -10.70 -3.26
C LEU A 42 -10.82 -10.89 -3.09
N PHE A 43 -10.40 -12.00 -2.51
CA PHE A 43 -8.98 -12.27 -2.31
C PHE A 43 -8.24 -12.34 -3.65
N THR A 44 -8.87 -12.91 -4.68
CA THR A 44 -8.28 -12.95 -6.00
C THR A 44 -7.98 -11.53 -6.50
N THR A 45 -8.92 -10.61 -6.28
CA THR A 45 -8.73 -9.21 -6.65
C THR A 45 -7.59 -8.59 -5.86
N ILE A 46 -7.48 -8.92 -4.58
CA ILE A 46 -6.40 -8.41 -3.74
C ILE A 46 -5.04 -8.88 -4.28
N VAL A 47 -4.94 -10.15 -4.68
CA VAL A 47 -3.70 -10.70 -5.23
C VAL A 47 -3.32 -9.98 -6.52
N GLU A 48 -4.28 -9.78 -7.40
CA GLU A 48 -4.04 -9.09 -8.66
C GLU A 48 -3.57 -7.66 -8.43
N THR A 49 -4.21 -6.97 -7.50
CA THR A 49 -3.82 -5.60 -7.16
C THR A 49 -2.43 -5.54 -6.54
N TYR A 50 -2.10 -6.50 -5.69
CA TYR A 50 -0.77 -6.61 -5.11
C TYR A 50 0.29 -6.75 -6.21
N GLN A 51 0.01 -7.57 -7.22
CA GLN A 51 0.96 -7.76 -8.32
C GLN A 51 1.19 -6.48 -9.09
N VAL A 52 0.14 -5.70 -9.32
CA VAL A 52 0.25 -4.42 -10.00
C VAL A 52 1.13 -3.47 -9.19
N VAL A 53 0.88 -3.36 -7.89
CA VAL A 53 1.66 -2.48 -7.02
C VAL A 53 3.12 -2.93 -6.98
N SER A 54 3.34 -4.23 -6.81
CA SER A 54 4.68 -4.79 -6.71
C SER A 54 5.48 -4.49 -7.97
N ASN A 55 4.87 -4.69 -9.14
CA ASN A 55 5.56 -4.43 -10.40
C ASN A 55 5.93 -2.96 -10.55
N HIS A 56 5.02 -2.07 -10.19
CA HIS A 56 5.29 -0.64 -10.31
C HIS A 56 6.38 -0.18 -9.34
N LEU A 57 6.35 -0.67 -8.11
CA LEU A 57 7.34 -0.28 -7.12
C LEU A 57 8.74 -0.78 -7.48
N LEU A 58 8.82 -1.96 -8.09
CA LEU A 58 10.12 -2.54 -8.40
C LEU A 58 10.74 -1.98 -9.67
N LEU A 59 9.99 -1.19 -10.44
CA LEU A 59 10.54 -0.54 -11.63
C LEU A 59 11.36 0.71 -11.31
N ASP A 60 11.09 1.34 -10.19
CA ASP A 60 11.80 2.57 -9.80
C ASP A 60 12.79 2.25 -8.69
N GLN A 61 14.07 2.56 -8.92
CA GLN A 61 15.12 2.18 -7.99
C GLN A 61 14.94 2.79 -6.60
N THR A 62 14.49 4.03 -6.53
CA THR A 62 14.29 4.69 -5.25
C THR A 62 13.16 4.04 -4.46
N MET A 63 12.05 3.76 -5.13
CA MET A 63 10.92 3.10 -4.50
C MET A 63 11.28 1.68 -4.11
N LYS A 64 12.01 0.98 -5.00
CA LYS A 64 12.44 -0.38 -4.73
C LYS A 64 13.29 -0.44 -3.47
N SER A 65 14.26 0.45 -3.36
CA SER A 65 15.14 0.45 -2.19
C SER A 65 14.38 0.65 -0.89
N SER A 66 13.36 1.48 -0.92
CA SER A 66 12.59 1.79 0.29
C SER A 66 11.53 0.74 0.62
N CYS A 67 11.00 0.07 -0.39
CA CYS A 67 9.80 -0.76 -0.21
C CYS A 67 10.00 -2.25 -0.44
N GLU A 68 11.14 -2.66 -0.99
CA GLU A 68 11.32 -4.07 -1.38
C GLU A 68 11.07 -5.04 -0.25
N GLY A 69 11.62 -4.77 0.93
CA GLY A 69 11.42 -5.66 2.08
C GLY A 69 9.96 -5.77 2.48
N HIS A 70 9.25 -4.65 2.44
CA HIS A 70 7.82 -4.65 2.80
C HIS A 70 6.98 -5.37 1.74
N ILE A 71 7.35 -5.23 0.47
CA ILE A 71 6.66 -5.93 -0.61
C ILE A 71 6.84 -7.44 -0.46
N ILE A 72 8.03 -7.88 -0.13
CA ILE A 72 8.30 -9.30 0.09
C ILE A 72 7.49 -9.82 1.27
N ASN A 73 7.47 -9.06 2.37
CA ASN A 73 6.71 -9.46 3.55
C ASN A 73 5.20 -9.52 3.25
N LEU A 74 4.72 -8.57 2.46
CA LEU A 74 3.31 -8.55 2.07
C LEU A 74 2.98 -9.79 1.24
N GLY A 75 3.86 -10.17 0.33
CA GLY A 75 3.68 -11.38 -0.47
C GLY A 75 3.61 -12.64 0.38
N LYS A 76 4.46 -12.72 1.41
CA LYS A 76 4.43 -13.85 2.34
C LYS A 76 3.11 -13.90 3.11
N THR A 77 2.62 -12.75 3.52
CA THR A 77 1.34 -12.67 4.23
C THR A 77 0.20 -13.10 3.32
N ILE A 78 0.23 -12.66 2.05
CA ILE A 78 -0.79 -13.07 1.08
C ILE A 78 -0.79 -14.58 0.90
N ASN A 79 0.39 -15.19 0.80
CA ASN A 79 0.47 -16.65 0.70
C ASN A 79 -0.10 -17.34 1.94
N SER A 80 0.15 -16.78 3.11
CA SER A 80 -0.41 -17.34 4.35
C SER A 80 -1.92 -17.24 4.38
N ILE A 81 -2.46 -16.10 3.92
CA ILE A 81 -3.91 -15.94 3.85
C ILE A 81 -4.52 -16.94 2.88
N ALA A 82 -3.87 -17.17 1.74
CA ALA A 82 -4.36 -18.14 0.77
C ALA A 82 -4.48 -19.53 1.39
N LYS A 83 -3.49 -19.94 2.17
CA LYS A 83 -3.53 -21.25 2.84
C LYS A 83 -4.68 -21.34 3.83
N GLN A 84 -4.91 -20.26 4.58
CA GLN A 84 -6.00 -20.27 5.56
C GLN A 84 -7.37 -20.24 4.86
N LEU A 85 -7.46 -19.58 3.70
CA LEU A 85 -8.69 -19.61 2.91
C LEU A 85 -9.01 -21.04 2.44
N GLU A 86 -8.00 -21.77 1.95
CA GLU A 86 -8.19 -23.15 1.54
C GLU A 86 -8.73 -24.00 2.69
N LYS A 87 -8.26 -23.75 3.89
CA LYS A 87 -8.66 -24.51 5.07
C LYS A 87 -9.91 -23.93 5.75
N ARG A 88 -10.45 -22.85 5.20
CA ARG A 88 -11.61 -22.14 5.75
C ARG A 88 -11.43 -21.72 7.19
N LYS A 89 -10.19 -21.33 7.56
CA LYS A 89 -9.89 -20.89 8.91
C LYS A 89 -10.06 -19.38 8.98
N PHE A 90 -11.30 -18.95 9.09
CA PHE A 90 -11.65 -17.53 8.97
C PHE A 90 -11.07 -16.65 10.07
N LEU A 91 -10.95 -17.16 11.27
CA LEU A 91 -10.36 -16.40 12.35
C LEU A 91 -8.87 -16.11 12.07
N LYS A 92 -8.17 -17.11 11.52
CA LYS A 92 -6.77 -16.94 11.15
C LYS A 92 -6.60 -15.93 10.04
N ILE A 93 -7.51 -15.93 9.07
CA ILE A 93 -7.50 -14.95 7.99
C ILE A 93 -7.57 -13.54 8.57
N ASN A 94 -8.49 -13.34 9.52
CA ASN A 94 -8.68 -12.02 10.11
C ASN A 94 -7.50 -11.60 10.96
N GLU A 95 -6.86 -12.54 11.65
CA GLU A 95 -5.63 -12.24 12.37
C GLU A 95 -4.52 -11.79 11.43
N LEU A 96 -4.37 -12.47 10.30
CA LEU A 96 -3.36 -12.11 9.32
C LEU A 96 -3.63 -10.74 8.70
N LEU A 97 -4.90 -10.44 8.42
CA LEU A 97 -5.26 -9.14 7.89
C LEU A 97 -4.93 -8.02 8.88
N GLN A 98 -5.31 -8.22 10.13
CA GLN A 98 -5.17 -7.19 11.13
C GLN A 98 -3.74 -6.97 11.59
N PHE A 99 -2.98 -8.05 11.78
CA PHE A 99 -1.66 -7.96 12.40
C PHE A 99 -0.49 -8.05 11.44
N SER A 100 -0.73 -8.42 10.18
CA SER A 100 0.34 -8.54 9.19
C SER A 100 0.07 -7.77 7.92
N PHE A 101 -1.08 -8.01 7.29
CA PHE A 101 -1.39 -7.41 5.99
C PHE A 101 -1.54 -5.89 6.09
N ASN A 102 -2.43 -5.43 6.94
CA ASN A 102 -2.69 -4.00 7.07
C ASN A 102 -1.47 -3.21 7.53
N PRO A 103 -0.75 -3.67 8.56
CA PRO A 103 0.46 -2.93 8.97
C PRO A 103 1.51 -2.84 7.89
N GLU A 104 1.69 -3.89 7.09
CA GLU A 104 2.69 -3.88 6.04
C GLU A 104 2.32 -2.88 4.94
N ILE A 105 1.05 -2.82 4.57
CA ILE A 105 0.58 -1.85 3.59
C ILE A 105 0.80 -0.43 4.10
N LYS A 106 0.53 -0.20 5.37
CA LYS A 106 0.73 1.13 5.96
C LYS A 106 2.20 1.53 5.95
N LYS A 107 3.11 0.57 6.16
CA LYS A 107 4.54 0.84 6.08
C LYS A 107 4.98 1.24 4.69
N ILE A 108 4.46 0.55 3.67
CA ILE A 108 4.76 0.89 2.28
C ILE A 108 4.24 2.29 1.97
N LYS A 109 3.01 2.56 2.40
CA LYS A 109 2.41 3.87 2.17
C LYS A 109 3.23 4.98 2.83
N THR A 110 3.66 4.78 4.07
CA THR A 110 4.49 5.75 4.77
C THR A 110 5.82 5.97 4.05
N ALA A 111 6.44 4.91 3.58
CA ALA A 111 7.70 5.01 2.85
C ALA A 111 7.52 5.83 1.57
N LEU A 112 6.45 5.58 0.84
CA LEU A 112 6.17 6.31 -0.39
C LEU A 112 5.87 7.78 -0.13
N LEU A 113 5.10 8.07 0.91
CA LEU A 113 4.78 9.45 1.26
C LEU A 113 6.03 10.21 1.68
N THR A 114 6.95 9.55 2.37
CA THR A 114 8.21 10.16 2.77
C THR A 114 9.05 10.51 1.54
N ILE A 115 9.15 9.60 0.59
CA ILE A 115 9.89 9.85 -0.64
C ILE A 115 9.25 10.99 -1.42
N TYR A 116 7.93 10.96 -1.55
CA TYR A 116 7.18 11.97 -2.25
C TYR A 116 7.38 13.34 -1.62
N SER A 117 7.30 13.43 -0.31
CA SER A 117 7.49 14.68 0.42
C SER A 117 8.91 15.22 0.25
N ASN A 118 9.92 14.35 0.32
CA ASN A 118 11.29 14.75 0.15
C ASN A 118 11.53 15.35 -1.24
N HIS A 119 10.97 14.72 -2.27
CA HIS A 119 11.09 15.24 -3.62
C HIS A 119 10.39 16.59 -3.75
N THR A 120 9.21 16.71 -3.17
CA THR A 120 8.44 17.94 -3.21
C THR A 120 9.19 19.06 -2.47
N ASP A 121 9.75 18.74 -1.32
CA ASP A 121 10.50 19.72 -0.56
C ASP A 121 11.73 20.21 -1.33
N LEU A 122 12.44 19.33 -1.98
CA LEU A 122 13.59 19.71 -2.77
C LEU A 122 13.21 20.63 -3.91
N VAL A 123 12.11 20.34 -4.58
CA VAL A 123 11.61 21.19 -5.64
C VAL A 123 11.25 22.56 -5.11
N ASN A 124 10.53 22.59 -4.01
CA ASN A 124 10.11 23.84 -3.42
C ASN A 124 11.28 24.70 -2.97
N LYS A 125 12.29 24.09 -2.41
CA LYS A 125 13.48 24.81 -2.00
C LYS A 125 14.21 25.46 -3.17
N SER A 126 14.25 24.76 -4.29
CA SER A 126 14.93 25.31 -5.44
C SER A 126 14.11 26.39 -6.12
N VAL A 127 12.80 26.35 -6.03
CA VAL A 127 11.94 27.30 -6.71
C VAL A 127 11.65 28.52 -5.87
N SER A 128 11.10 28.33 -4.70
CA SER A 128 10.70 29.44 -3.87
C SER A 128 10.42 29.00 -2.46
N ILE A 129 11.18 29.52 -1.53
CA ILE A 129 11.00 29.18 -0.14
C ILE A 129 9.77 29.86 0.42
N GLY A 130 9.50 31.07 -0.01
CA GLY A 130 8.34 31.80 0.47
C GLY A 130 7.03 31.09 0.17
N VAL A 131 6.89 30.65 -1.04
CA VAL A 131 5.67 29.93 -1.43
C VAL A 131 5.56 28.65 -0.65
N TYR A 132 6.68 27.95 -0.49
CA TYR A 132 6.67 26.71 0.24
C TYR A 132 6.20 26.89 1.68
N LEU A 133 6.69 27.93 2.34
CA LEU A 133 6.30 28.18 3.71
C LEU A 133 4.81 28.52 3.84
N CYS A 134 4.30 29.22 2.89
CA CYS A 134 2.88 29.51 2.92
C CYS A 134 2.05 28.28 2.76
N GLN A 135 2.52 27.34 1.98
CA GLN A 135 1.78 26.11 1.79
C GLN A 135 1.89 25.18 2.95
N ARG A 136 2.88 25.35 3.80
CA ARG A 136 3.00 24.53 4.94
C ARG A 136 2.01 24.90 5.96
N ASN A 137 0.85 25.12 5.60
CA ASN A 137 -0.15 25.39 6.53
C ASN A 137 -0.42 24.19 7.35
N PRO A 138 -0.64 24.35 8.60
CA PRO A 138 -0.80 23.22 9.48
C PRO A 138 -1.87 22.29 9.10
N ARG A 139 -2.87 22.77 8.41
CA ARG A 139 -3.92 21.92 8.14
C ARG A 139 -3.51 20.83 7.27
N GLU A 140 -2.58 21.04 6.39
CA GLU A 140 -2.27 20.01 5.57
C GLU A 140 -1.23 19.22 5.99
N ALA A 141 -0.74 19.48 7.05
CA ALA A 141 0.39 18.74 7.51
C ALA A 141 0.26 17.29 7.29
#